data_7d9550147729878fdbc98c3523058649
#
_entry.id   7d9550147729878fdbc98c3523058649
#
_cell.length_a   1.000
_cell.length_b   1.000
_cell.length_c   1.000
_cell.angle_alpha   90.00
_cell.angle_beta   90.00
_cell.angle_gamma   90.00
#
_symmetry.space_group_name_H-M   'P 1'
#
loop_
_entity.id
_entity.type
_entity.pdbx_description
1 polymer ?
#
loop_
_entity_poly.entity_id
_entity_poly.type
_entity_poly.pdbx_seq_one_letter_code
_entity_poly.pdbx_strand_id
1 'polypeptide(L)'
;MILATGVFMALIGPFGSGEVALTVRLAYWIGLMAAGTVLANLVARVAVRMDLFERQPWVWAVLVALVITPPQTVVVWAATGLAFTGPLNVNHLAGFIPAVLLIDLAMLALTVLSQRTPPETHADPARGGEPAFLERLPARLRGADLHAVQAEDHYLRLHTSRGQDIILMRLADAVRELEGLEGAQVHRSWWVAREAVVEAERGGGRASLRLKSGAVAPVSRTYARALREAGWY
;
A
#
# COMPACT_ATOMS: atom_id res chain seq x y z
N MET A 1 11.85 -1.22 1.62
CA MET A 1 11.80 -0.26 2.75
C MET A 1 12.71 -0.68 3.90
N ILE A 2 12.54 -1.85 4.52
CA ILE A 2 13.32 -2.35 5.67
C ILE A 2 14.84 -2.27 5.44
N LEU A 3 15.35 -2.83 4.33
CA LEU A 3 16.78 -2.80 3.99
C LEU A 3 17.31 -1.36 3.87
N ALA A 4 16.56 -0.49 3.17
CA ALA A 4 16.97 0.89 2.98
C ALA A 4 17.08 1.65 4.33
N THR A 5 16.08 1.49 5.21
CA THR A 5 16.09 2.11 6.53
C THR A 5 17.19 1.53 7.42
N GLY A 6 17.38 0.20 7.40
CA GLY A 6 18.46 -0.44 8.17
C GLY A 6 19.85 -0.02 7.70
N VAL A 7 20.09 0.07 6.41
CA VAL A 7 21.35 0.59 5.83
C VAL A 7 21.55 2.06 6.20
N PHE A 8 20.52 2.89 6.08
CA PHE A 8 20.56 4.31 6.44
C PHE A 8 20.95 4.50 7.92
N MET A 9 20.30 3.76 8.84
CA MET A 9 20.64 3.79 10.26
C MET A 9 22.08 3.31 10.53
N ALA A 10 22.53 2.25 9.84
CA ALA A 10 23.88 1.77 9.97
C ALA A 10 24.93 2.81 9.50
N LEU A 11 24.63 3.59 8.47
CA LEU A 11 25.53 4.65 7.97
C LEU A 11 25.59 5.84 8.91
N ILE A 12 24.44 6.29 9.43
CA ILE A 12 24.40 7.42 10.39
C ILE A 12 25.03 7.04 11.73
N GLY A 13 24.90 5.78 12.17
CA GLY A 13 25.42 5.30 13.45
C GLY A 13 24.80 5.95 14.68
N PRO A 14 23.45 6.06 14.77
CA PRO A 14 22.79 6.70 15.91
C PRO A 14 23.04 5.92 17.20
N PHE A 15 22.82 6.59 18.35
CA PHE A 15 22.93 6.01 19.69
C PHE A 15 24.32 5.46 20.02
N GLY A 16 25.39 6.06 19.46
CA GLY A 16 26.75 5.63 19.70
C GLY A 16 27.22 4.42 18.89
N SER A 17 26.37 3.87 18.02
CA SER A 17 26.75 2.73 17.18
C SER A 17 27.82 3.07 16.14
N GLY A 18 28.13 4.36 15.93
CA GLY A 18 29.12 4.85 14.97
C GLY A 18 30.55 4.38 15.23
N GLU A 19 30.92 4.05 16.46
CA GLU A 19 32.24 3.62 16.88
C GLU A 19 32.56 2.15 16.52
N VAL A 20 31.56 1.38 16.09
CA VAL A 20 31.69 -0.05 15.77
C VAL A 20 31.81 -0.27 14.27
N ALA A 21 32.47 -1.36 13.88
CA ALA A 21 32.67 -1.74 12.48
C ALA A 21 31.37 -1.74 11.68
N LEU A 22 31.40 -1.23 10.44
CA LEU A 22 30.23 -1.07 9.59
C LEU A 22 29.45 -2.38 9.38
N THR A 23 30.16 -3.50 9.28
CA THR A 23 29.53 -4.83 9.12
C THR A 23 28.65 -5.20 10.30
N VAL A 24 29.11 -4.92 11.54
CA VAL A 24 28.35 -5.16 12.76
C VAL A 24 27.14 -4.23 12.82
N ARG A 25 27.32 -2.96 12.47
CA ARG A 25 26.22 -1.96 12.40
C ARG A 25 25.15 -2.36 11.39
N LEU A 26 25.56 -2.84 10.22
CA LEU A 26 24.62 -3.32 9.20
C LEU A 26 23.81 -4.52 9.71
N ALA A 27 24.47 -5.53 10.28
CA ALA A 27 23.79 -6.68 10.83
C ALA A 27 22.81 -6.29 11.97
N TYR A 28 23.26 -5.41 12.87
CA TYR A 28 22.48 -4.90 13.99
C TYR A 28 21.22 -4.15 13.51
N TRP A 29 21.37 -3.11 12.69
CA TRP A 29 20.26 -2.26 12.27
C TRP A 29 19.27 -2.99 11.32
N ILE A 30 19.79 -3.79 10.39
CA ILE A 30 18.92 -4.60 9.51
C ILE A 30 18.15 -5.65 10.34
N GLY A 31 18.84 -6.31 11.29
CA GLY A 31 18.22 -7.28 12.17
C GLY A 31 17.11 -6.67 13.04
N LEU A 32 17.35 -5.49 13.64
CA LEU A 32 16.34 -4.78 14.42
C LEU A 32 15.14 -4.35 13.59
N MET A 33 15.36 -3.81 12.38
CA MET A 33 14.27 -3.43 11.47
C MET A 33 13.45 -4.66 11.05
N ALA A 34 14.10 -5.79 10.79
CA ALA A 34 13.43 -7.05 10.47
C ALA A 34 12.59 -7.55 11.64
N ALA A 35 13.15 -7.58 12.86
CA ALA A 35 12.45 -8.00 14.08
C ALA A 35 11.22 -7.12 14.36
N GLY A 36 11.35 -5.79 14.29
CA GLY A 36 10.23 -4.86 14.43
C GLY A 36 9.14 -5.08 13.39
N THR A 37 9.53 -5.35 12.15
CA THR A 37 8.56 -5.64 11.07
C THR A 37 7.82 -6.95 11.31
N VAL A 38 8.50 -7.99 11.79
CA VAL A 38 7.87 -9.27 12.14
C VAL A 38 6.84 -9.06 13.26
N LEU A 39 7.21 -8.35 14.33
CA LEU A 39 6.32 -8.02 15.44
C LEU A 39 5.12 -7.20 14.97
N ALA A 40 5.36 -6.15 14.18
CA ALA A 40 4.29 -5.32 13.62
C ALA A 40 3.31 -6.14 12.74
N ASN A 41 3.82 -7.05 11.91
CA ASN A 41 2.98 -7.91 11.08
C ASN A 41 2.16 -8.93 11.92
N LEU A 42 2.73 -9.46 13.00
CA LEU A 42 2.00 -10.34 13.91
C LEU A 42 0.84 -9.62 14.57
N VAL A 43 1.09 -8.43 15.12
CA VAL A 43 0.06 -7.58 15.74
C VAL A 43 -0.98 -7.14 14.70
N ALA A 44 -0.53 -6.73 13.50
CA ALA A 44 -1.43 -6.31 12.43
C ALA A 44 -2.38 -7.43 11.99
N ARG A 45 -1.95 -8.70 11.94
CA ARG A 45 -2.84 -9.84 11.63
C ARG A 45 -3.98 -10.01 12.63
N VAL A 46 -3.72 -9.70 13.89
CA VAL A 46 -4.75 -9.72 14.95
C VAL A 46 -5.66 -8.49 14.82
N ALA A 47 -5.08 -7.32 14.59
CA ALA A 47 -5.79 -6.05 14.49
C ALA A 47 -6.66 -5.92 13.21
N VAL A 48 -6.32 -6.62 12.12
CA VAL A 48 -7.14 -6.67 10.87
C VAL A 48 -8.55 -7.21 11.14
N ARG A 49 -8.74 -8.05 12.15
CA ARG A 49 -10.07 -8.52 12.55
C ARG A 49 -10.95 -7.42 13.16
N MET A 50 -10.38 -6.27 13.50
CA MET A 50 -11.08 -5.17 14.18
C MET A 50 -11.43 -4.01 13.24
N ASP A 51 -11.12 -4.08 11.92
CA ASP A 51 -11.32 -3.02 10.91
C ASP A 51 -10.75 -1.63 11.30
N LEU A 52 -9.92 -1.59 12.35
CA LEU A 52 -9.42 -0.34 12.92
C LEU A 52 -8.46 0.38 11.97
N PHE A 53 -7.64 -0.38 11.24
CA PHE A 53 -6.72 0.17 10.25
C PHE A 53 -7.46 0.91 9.13
N GLU A 54 -8.61 0.38 8.69
CA GLU A 54 -9.40 0.99 7.64
C GLU A 54 -10.15 2.24 8.10
N ARG A 55 -10.65 2.23 9.34
CA ARG A 55 -11.45 3.35 9.88
C ARG A 55 -10.60 4.52 10.36
N GLN A 56 -9.52 4.22 11.10
CA GLN A 56 -8.69 5.23 11.76
C GLN A 56 -7.20 4.82 11.70
N PRO A 57 -6.53 4.99 10.54
CA PRO A 57 -5.17 4.49 10.34
C PRO A 57 -4.15 5.07 11.33
N TRP A 58 -4.32 6.32 11.77
CA TRP A 58 -3.43 6.94 12.75
C TRP A 58 -3.61 6.38 14.15
N VAL A 59 -4.87 6.12 14.57
CA VAL A 59 -5.17 5.45 15.85
C VAL A 59 -4.62 4.03 15.83
N TRP A 60 -4.79 3.32 14.72
CA TRP A 60 -4.20 2.01 14.52
C TRP A 60 -2.67 2.05 14.67
N ALA A 61 -1.98 3.01 14.03
CA ALA A 61 -0.53 3.14 14.11
C ALA A 61 -0.06 3.35 15.56
N VAL A 62 -0.74 4.24 16.32
CA VAL A 62 -0.39 4.49 17.72
C VAL A 62 -0.63 3.25 18.59
N LEU A 63 -1.76 2.57 18.45
CA LEU A 63 -2.07 1.37 19.23
C LEU A 63 -1.09 0.22 18.93
N VAL A 64 -0.77 0.02 17.66
CA VAL A 64 0.23 -0.98 17.24
C VAL A 64 1.61 -0.62 17.81
N ALA A 65 2.03 0.65 17.73
CA ALA A 65 3.28 1.11 18.33
C ALA A 65 3.35 0.79 19.84
N LEU A 66 2.30 1.11 20.59
CA LEU A 66 2.24 0.84 22.02
C LEU A 66 2.32 -0.65 22.37
N VAL A 67 1.75 -1.50 21.52
CA VAL A 67 1.78 -2.96 21.72
C VAL A 67 3.12 -3.58 21.35
N ILE A 68 3.79 -3.08 20.28
CA ILE A 68 5.07 -3.64 19.82
C ILE A 68 6.27 -3.08 20.57
N THR A 69 6.21 -1.85 21.09
CA THR A 69 7.33 -1.20 21.78
C THR A 69 7.90 -2.01 22.95
N PRO A 70 7.11 -2.59 23.88
CA PRO A 70 7.67 -3.37 24.97
C PRO A 70 8.51 -4.58 24.52
N PRO A 71 7.98 -5.52 23.71
CA PRO A 71 8.78 -6.65 23.25
C PRO A 71 9.95 -6.21 22.34
N GLN A 72 9.77 -5.17 21.51
CA GLN A 72 10.84 -4.62 20.69
C GLN A 72 11.96 -4.02 21.56
N THR A 73 11.63 -3.33 22.66
CA THR A 73 12.61 -2.78 23.59
C THR A 73 13.49 -3.88 24.20
N VAL A 74 12.91 -5.03 24.55
CA VAL A 74 13.69 -6.18 25.04
C VAL A 74 14.65 -6.68 23.96
N VAL A 75 14.19 -6.79 22.72
CA VAL A 75 15.03 -7.21 21.59
C VAL A 75 16.20 -6.22 21.37
N VAL A 76 15.91 -4.92 21.37
CA VAL A 76 16.90 -3.86 21.19
C VAL A 76 17.92 -3.89 22.33
N TRP A 77 17.47 -3.97 23.58
CA TRP A 77 18.33 -4.04 24.75
C TRP A 77 19.26 -5.26 24.71
N ALA A 78 18.73 -6.44 24.40
CA ALA A 78 19.50 -7.68 24.30
C ALA A 78 20.53 -7.59 23.15
N ALA A 79 20.10 -7.16 21.96
CA ALA A 79 20.98 -7.00 20.81
C ALA A 79 22.09 -5.97 21.04
N THR A 80 21.77 -4.85 21.71
CA THR A 80 22.76 -3.81 22.06
C THR A 80 23.78 -4.34 23.06
N GLY A 81 23.34 -5.06 24.11
CA GLY A 81 24.24 -5.67 25.08
C GLY A 81 25.20 -6.67 24.44
N LEU A 82 24.67 -7.54 23.56
CA LEU A 82 25.50 -8.51 22.84
C LEU A 82 26.47 -7.89 21.84
N ALA A 83 26.07 -6.81 21.16
CA ALA A 83 26.84 -6.22 20.08
C ALA A 83 27.88 -5.18 20.57
N PHE A 84 27.60 -4.43 21.66
CA PHE A 84 28.37 -3.22 21.99
C PHE A 84 28.84 -3.10 23.43
N THR A 85 28.05 -3.52 24.43
CA THR A 85 28.24 -3.10 25.83
C THR A 85 28.66 -4.22 26.80
N GLY A 86 28.70 -5.46 26.36
CA GLY A 86 29.05 -6.59 27.26
C GLY A 86 27.87 -6.99 28.17
N PRO A 87 28.03 -7.18 29.49
CA PRO A 87 27.02 -7.79 30.33
C PRO A 87 25.72 -7.00 30.34
N LEU A 88 24.59 -7.72 30.16
CA LEU A 88 23.25 -7.14 30.12
C LEU A 88 22.86 -6.58 31.49
N ASN A 89 22.59 -5.28 31.57
CA ASN A 89 22.12 -4.61 32.77
C ASN A 89 20.67 -4.16 32.59
N VAL A 90 19.75 -4.78 33.36
CA VAL A 90 18.29 -4.52 33.30
C VAL A 90 17.96 -3.06 33.63
N ASN A 91 18.77 -2.38 34.43
CA ASN A 91 18.54 -0.97 34.78
C ASN A 91 18.58 -0.05 33.54
N HIS A 92 19.21 -0.46 32.46
CA HIS A 92 19.25 0.32 31.22
C HIS A 92 18.07 0.06 30.30
N LEU A 93 17.25 -0.98 30.54
CA LEU A 93 16.13 -1.38 29.69
C LEU A 93 15.15 -0.21 29.45
N ALA A 94 14.75 0.47 30.53
CA ALA A 94 13.80 1.57 30.44
C ALA A 94 14.32 2.75 29.58
N GLY A 95 15.62 2.94 29.51
CA GLY A 95 16.24 4.00 28.71
C GLY A 95 16.07 3.83 27.19
N PHE A 96 15.81 2.61 26.72
CA PHE A 96 15.57 2.33 25.31
C PHE A 96 14.14 2.63 24.86
N ILE A 97 13.15 2.65 25.79
CA ILE A 97 11.72 2.80 25.47
C ILE A 97 11.44 4.03 24.60
N PRO A 98 11.90 5.26 24.93
CA PRO A 98 11.58 6.44 24.13
C PRO A 98 12.12 6.35 22.70
N ALA A 99 13.32 5.83 22.53
CA ALA A 99 13.95 5.70 21.22
C ALA A 99 13.25 4.64 20.36
N VAL A 100 12.91 3.49 20.94
CA VAL A 100 12.18 2.42 20.25
C VAL A 100 10.79 2.92 19.86
N LEU A 101 10.06 3.54 20.78
CA LEU A 101 8.72 4.07 20.50
C LEU A 101 8.75 5.12 19.37
N LEU A 102 9.76 6.00 19.37
CA LEU A 102 9.90 7.00 18.30
C LEU A 102 10.13 6.36 16.94
N ILE A 103 10.98 5.33 16.86
CA ILE A 103 11.26 4.60 15.61
C ILE A 103 10.02 3.84 15.16
N ASP A 104 9.34 3.15 16.08
CA ASP A 104 8.12 2.40 15.78
C ASP A 104 7.02 3.33 15.23
N LEU A 105 6.80 4.48 15.89
CA LEU A 105 5.85 5.49 15.42
C LEU A 105 6.23 6.05 14.04
N ALA A 106 7.51 6.36 13.81
CA ALA A 106 7.98 6.87 12.53
C ALA A 106 7.77 5.85 11.40
N MET A 107 8.07 4.57 11.64
CA MET A 107 7.88 3.49 10.66
C MET A 107 6.41 3.22 10.36
N LEU A 108 5.55 3.26 11.38
CA LEU A 108 4.12 3.10 11.21
C LEU A 108 3.49 4.32 10.53
N ALA A 109 3.93 5.54 10.87
CA ALA A 109 3.50 6.75 10.17
C ALA A 109 3.88 6.70 8.69
N LEU A 110 5.11 6.29 8.36
CA LEU A 110 5.54 6.10 6.97
C LEU A 110 4.69 5.04 6.25
N THR A 111 4.27 3.99 6.95
CA THR A 111 3.37 2.98 6.41
C THR A 111 1.99 3.57 6.10
N VAL A 112 1.42 4.39 7.00
CA VAL A 112 0.15 5.08 6.78
C VAL A 112 0.24 6.07 5.62
N LEU A 113 1.31 6.88 5.57
CA LEU A 113 1.52 7.88 4.51
C LEU A 113 1.80 7.25 3.14
N SER A 114 2.35 6.03 3.11
CA SER A 114 2.60 5.31 1.86
C SER A 114 1.34 4.67 1.25
N GLN A 115 0.20 4.75 1.93
CA GLN A 115 -1.08 4.30 1.37
C GLN A 115 -1.45 5.23 0.22
N ARG A 116 -1.51 4.66 -0.98
CA ARG A 116 -1.91 5.40 -2.17
C ARG A 116 -3.43 5.44 -2.23
N THR A 117 -3.98 6.64 -2.37
CA THR A 117 -5.35 6.81 -2.85
C THR A 117 -5.42 6.22 -4.27
N PRO A 118 -6.46 5.44 -4.60
CA PRO A 118 -6.62 4.99 -5.98
C PRO A 118 -6.69 6.20 -6.90
N PRO A 119 -6.01 6.20 -8.06
CA PRO A 119 -6.26 7.21 -9.06
C PRO A 119 -7.72 7.12 -9.51
N GLU A 120 -8.49 8.15 -9.23
CA GLU A 120 -9.86 8.32 -9.69
C GLU A 120 -9.83 9.25 -10.90
N THR A 121 -10.64 8.93 -11.90
CA THR A 121 -10.89 9.78 -13.06
C THR A 121 -12.30 10.32 -12.95
N HIS A 122 -12.49 11.60 -13.25
CA HIS A 122 -13.79 12.24 -13.10
C HIS A 122 -14.32 12.71 -14.45
N ALA A 123 -15.62 12.53 -14.65
CA ALA A 123 -16.31 13.18 -15.76
C ALA A 123 -16.25 14.69 -15.55
N ASP A 124 -15.60 15.41 -16.45
CA ASP A 124 -15.52 16.87 -16.42
C ASP A 124 -16.55 17.47 -17.39
N PRO A 125 -17.71 17.93 -16.90
CA PRO A 125 -18.73 18.53 -17.76
C PRO A 125 -18.24 19.79 -18.48
N ALA A 126 -17.20 20.45 -17.97
CA ALA A 126 -16.65 21.67 -18.55
C ALA A 126 -15.68 21.41 -19.71
N ARG A 127 -15.14 20.19 -19.83
CA ARG A 127 -14.18 19.83 -20.89
C ARG A 127 -14.82 19.35 -22.18
N GLY A 128 -16.13 19.29 -22.33
CA GLY A 128 -16.89 19.15 -23.60
C GLY A 128 -16.40 18.14 -24.65
N GLY A 129 -15.36 17.36 -24.37
CA GLY A 129 -14.71 16.44 -25.29
C GLY A 129 -14.67 15.01 -24.76
N GLU A 130 -14.70 14.04 -25.65
CA GLU A 130 -14.44 12.65 -25.28
C GLU A 130 -13.02 12.49 -24.70
N PRO A 131 -12.82 11.63 -23.68
CA PRO A 131 -11.49 11.32 -23.16
C PRO A 131 -10.54 10.90 -24.28
N ALA A 132 -9.31 11.42 -24.26
CA ALA A 132 -8.30 11.13 -25.30
C ALA A 132 -8.05 9.62 -25.48
N PHE A 133 -8.25 8.84 -24.43
CA PHE A 133 -8.14 7.39 -24.48
C PHE A 133 -9.13 6.75 -25.46
N LEU A 134 -10.32 7.29 -25.64
CA LEU A 134 -11.34 6.70 -26.52
C LEU A 134 -10.95 6.78 -28.01
N GLU A 135 -10.11 7.76 -28.38
CA GLU A 135 -9.53 7.85 -29.72
C GLU A 135 -8.56 6.70 -30.04
N ARG A 136 -7.96 6.09 -29.00
CA ARG A 136 -7.05 4.94 -29.12
C ARG A 136 -7.76 3.63 -29.31
N LEU A 137 -9.08 3.59 -29.13
CA LEU A 137 -9.84 2.36 -29.34
C LEU A 137 -9.68 1.88 -30.80
N PRO A 138 -9.40 0.58 -30.98
CA PRO A 138 -9.41 -0.02 -32.32
C PRO A 138 -10.71 0.29 -33.06
N ALA A 139 -10.64 0.43 -34.38
CA ALA A 139 -11.76 0.89 -35.20
C ALA A 139 -13.08 0.13 -34.95
N ARG A 140 -12.98 -1.17 -34.65
CA ARG A 140 -14.15 -2.03 -34.34
C ARG A 140 -14.82 -1.70 -33.00
N LEU A 141 -14.11 -1.03 -32.08
CA LEU A 141 -14.61 -0.66 -30.76
C LEU A 141 -14.95 0.84 -30.63
N ARG A 142 -14.72 1.63 -31.65
CA ARG A 142 -15.07 3.08 -31.63
C ARG A 142 -16.53 3.30 -31.37
N GLY A 143 -16.84 4.21 -30.44
CA GLY A 143 -18.21 4.49 -30.00
C GLY A 143 -18.84 3.38 -29.16
N ALA A 144 -18.03 2.44 -28.64
CA ALA A 144 -18.47 1.51 -27.62
C ALA A 144 -18.24 2.11 -26.23
N ASP A 145 -19.09 1.78 -25.27
CA ASP A 145 -18.90 2.13 -23.87
C ASP A 145 -17.70 1.36 -23.32
N LEU A 146 -16.72 2.07 -22.76
CA LEU A 146 -15.57 1.46 -22.11
C LEU A 146 -15.97 1.02 -20.69
N HIS A 147 -15.89 -0.26 -20.42
CA HIS A 147 -16.23 -0.82 -19.11
C HIS A 147 -15.03 -0.96 -18.20
N ALA A 148 -13.87 -1.39 -18.73
CA ALA A 148 -12.63 -1.52 -17.96
C ALA A 148 -11.40 -1.59 -18.86
N VAL A 149 -10.26 -1.30 -18.26
CA VAL A 149 -8.92 -1.48 -18.82
C VAL A 149 -8.14 -2.39 -17.90
N GLN A 150 -7.67 -3.52 -18.43
CA GLN A 150 -6.89 -4.51 -17.69
C GLN A 150 -5.46 -4.56 -18.25
N ALA A 151 -4.46 -4.42 -17.39
CA ALA A 151 -3.06 -4.59 -17.77
C ALA A 151 -2.71 -6.09 -17.84
N GLU A 152 -2.17 -6.49 -18.98
CA GLU A 152 -1.61 -7.83 -19.24
C GLU A 152 -0.19 -7.66 -19.81
N ASP A 153 0.80 -7.80 -18.93
CA ASP A 153 2.22 -7.55 -19.22
C ASP A 153 2.46 -6.16 -19.85
N HIS A 154 2.73 -6.11 -21.13
CA HIS A 154 2.99 -4.87 -21.88
C HIS A 154 1.76 -4.32 -22.60
N TYR A 155 0.63 -5.03 -22.57
CA TYR A 155 -0.60 -4.69 -23.25
C TYR A 155 -1.69 -4.32 -22.29
N LEU A 156 -2.68 -3.60 -22.79
CA LEU A 156 -3.94 -3.35 -22.10
C LEU A 156 -5.05 -4.08 -22.83
N ARG A 157 -5.77 -4.93 -22.11
CA ARG A 157 -7.03 -5.50 -22.56
C ARG A 157 -8.15 -4.52 -22.29
N LEU A 158 -8.88 -4.16 -23.33
CA LEU A 158 -10.03 -3.27 -23.27
C LEU A 158 -11.31 -4.10 -23.15
N HIS A 159 -12.13 -3.81 -22.17
CA HIS A 159 -13.45 -4.41 -22.00
C HIS A 159 -14.50 -3.35 -22.36
N THR A 160 -15.31 -3.61 -23.38
CA THR A 160 -16.31 -2.65 -23.88
C THR A 160 -17.67 -3.29 -24.08
N SER A 161 -18.70 -2.47 -24.36
CA SER A 161 -20.04 -2.93 -24.68
C SER A 161 -20.10 -3.72 -26.01
N ARG A 162 -19.08 -3.59 -26.88
CA ARG A 162 -19.00 -4.27 -28.20
C ARG A 162 -17.96 -5.40 -28.25
N GLY A 163 -17.40 -5.79 -27.10
CA GLY A 163 -16.42 -6.85 -26.99
C GLY A 163 -15.10 -6.38 -26.43
N GLN A 164 -14.03 -7.16 -26.70
CA GLN A 164 -12.71 -6.93 -26.15
C GLN A 164 -11.67 -6.78 -27.24
N ASP A 165 -10.62 -6.00 -26.94
CA ASP A 165 -9.44 -5.88 -27.79
C ASP A 165 -8.19 -5.62 -26.92
N ILE A 166 -7.02 -5.61 -27.52
CA ILE A 166 -5.76 -5.30 -26.85
C ILE A 166 -5.03 -4.14 -27.54
N ILE A 167 -4.42 -3.28 -26.73
CA ILE A 167 -3.53 -2.21 -27.23
C ILE A 167 -2.20 -2.23 -26.49
N LEU A 168 -1.14 -1.75 -27.12
CA LEU A 168 0.17 -1.61 -26.51
C LEU A 168 0.24 -0.28 -25.76
N MET A 169 0.10 -0.30 -24.44
CA MET A 169 0.15 0.88 -23.57
C MET A 169 0.34 0.48 -22.12
N ARG A 170 0.87 1.38 -21.29
CA ARG A 170 0.93 1.19 -19.83
C ARG A 170 -0.36 1.67 -19.16
N LEU A 171 -0.81 0.95 -18.13
CA LEU A 171 -2.02 1.34 -17.40
C LEU A 171 -1.95 2.75 -16.80
N ALA A 172 -0.79 3.15 -16.28
CA ALA A 172 -0.61 4.49 -15.72
C ALA A 172 -0.77 5.61 -16.76
N ASP A 173 -0.42 5.34 -18.04
CA ASP A 173 -0.61 6.29 -19.13
C ASP A 173 -2.08 6.32 -19.56
N ALA A 174 -2.73 5.14 -19.63
CA ALA A 174 -4.15 5.03 -19.90
C ALA A 174 -5.01 5.77 -18.87
N VAL A 175 -4.72 5.62 -17.58
CA VAL A 175 -5.47 6.31 -16.50
C VAL A 175 -5.41 7.83 -16.66
N ARG A 176 -4.27 8.39 -17.08
CA ARG A 176 -4.18 9.84 -17.35
C ARG A 176 -5.02 10.29 -18.56
N GLU A 177 -5.11 9.45 -19.59
CA GLU A 177 -5.91 9.74 -20.77
C GLU A 177 -7.40 9.44 -20.61
N LEU A 178 -7.76 8.68 -19.56
CA LEU A 178 -9.13 8.38 -19.15
C LEU A 178 -9.78 9.51 -18.34
N GLU A 179 -9.03 10.57 -18.02
CA GLU A 179 -9.60 11.76 -17.40
C GLU A 179 -10.71 12.33 -18.30
N GLY A 180 -11.86 12.58 -17.71
CA GLY A 180 -13.11 12.89 -18.42
C GLY A 180 -14.11 11.74 -18.44
N LEU A 181 -13.71 10.53 -18.01
CA LEU A 181 -14.60 9.39 -17.80
C LEU A 181 -14.63 9.04 -16.31
N GLU A 182 -15.83 8.96 -15.73
CA GLU A 182 -15.99 8.60 -14.31
C GLU A 182 -15.54 7.15 -14.07
N GLY A 183 -14.48 7.01 -13.29
CA GLY A 183 -13.90 5.70 -13.06
C GLY A 183 -12.79 5.71 -12.02
N ALA A 184 -12.25 4.55 -11.71
CA ALA A 184 -11.14 4.44 -10.78
C ALA A 184 -10.23 3.24 -11.08
N GLN A 185 -8.98 3.35 -10.70
CA GLN A 185 -8.07 2.23 -10.64
C GLN A 185 -8.42 1.38 -9.41
N VAL A 186 -9.05 0.24 -9.61
CA VAL A 186 -9.51 -0.66 -8.54
C VAL A 186 -8.45 -1.69 -8.13
N HIS A 187 -7.48 -1.95 -9.00
CA HIS A 187 -6.36 -2.87 -8.78
C HIS A 187 -5.11 -2.36 -9.51
N ARG A 188 -3.91 -2.81 -9.11
CA ARG A 188 -2.65 -2.44 -9.80
C ARG A 188 -2.67 -2.72 -11.30
N SER A 189 -3.54 -3.63 -11.75
CA SER A 189 -3.71 -4.01 -13.16
C SER A 189 -5.11 -3.72 -13.70
N TRP A 190 -5.99 -3.02 -12.97
CA TRP A 190 -7.34 -2.75 -13.42
C TRP A 190 -7.78 -1.32 -13.14
N TRP A 191 -8.27 -0.65 -14.18
CA TRP A 191 -9.12 0.53 -14.09
C TRP A 191 -10.53 0.14 -14.54
N VAL A 192 -11.57 0.68 -13.87
CA VAL A 192 -12.97 0.34 -14.11
C VAL A 192 -13.79 1.62 -14.20
N ALA A 193 -14.65 1.72 -15.24
CA ALA A 193 -15.63 2.78 -15.33
C ALA A 193 -16.75 2.56 -14.30
N ARG A 194 -17.16 3.62 -13.59
CA ARG A 194 -18.16 3.52 -12.52
C ARG A 194 -19.48 2.96 -13.01
N GLU A 195 -19.94 3.42 -14.16
CA GLU A 195 -21.20 2.99 -14.78
C GLU A 195 -21.20 1.53 -15.27
N ALA A 196 -20.02 0.94 -15.43
CA ALA A 196 -19.89 -0.46 -15.85
C ALA A 196 -20.09 -1.46 -14.71
N VAL A 197 -20.07 -1.02 -13.46
CA VAL A 197 -20.22 -1.90 -12.29
C VAL A 197 -21.67 -2.30 -12.13
N VAL A 198 -21.94 -3.61 -12.15
CA VAL A 198 -23.29 -4.20 -11.97
C VAL A 198 -23.46 -4.66 -10.52
N GLU A 199 -22.40 -5.26 -9.96
CA GLU A 199 -22.46 -5.85 -8.63
C GLU A 199 -21.06 -5.85 -8.01
N ALA A 200 -21.02 -5.70 -6.68
CA ALA A 200 -19.81 -5.85 -5.91
C ALA A 200 -19.93 -7.01 -4.93
N GLU A 201 -19.08 -8.00 -5.10
CA GLU A 201 -19.00 -9.15 -4.22
C GLU A 201 -17.96 -8.91 -3.14
N ARG A 202 -18.28 -9.28 -1.87
CA ARG A 202 -17.38 -9.19 -0.73
C ARG A 202 -17.26 -10.55 -0.06
N GLY A 203 -16.03 -10.97 0.22
CA GLY A 203 -15.80 -12.24 0.91
C GLY A 203 -14.35 -12.37 1.35
N GLY A 204 -14.11 -12.89 2.55
CA GLY A 204 -12.77 -13.22 3.05
C GLY A 204 -11.77 -12.04 3.07
N GLY A 205 -12.23 -10.79 3.28
CA GLY A 205 -11.38 -9.59 3.26
C GLY A 205 -10.93 -9.18 1.85
N ARG A 206 -11.60 -9.67 0.81
CA ARG A 206 -11.42 -9.29 -0.61
C ARG A 206 -12.73 -8.76 -1.16
N ALA A 207 -12.63 -7.91 -2.17
CA ALA A 207 -13.77 -7.47 -2.95
C ALA A 207 -13.49 -7.69 -4.43
N SER A 208 -14.54 -7.88 -5.22
CA SER A 208 -14.50 -7.95 -6.67
C SER A 208 -15.69 -7.22 -7.26
N LEU A 209 -15.50 -6.59 -8.40
CA LEU A 209 -16.53 -5.87 -9.14
C LEU A 209 -16.93 -6.68 -10.38
N ARG A 210 -18.20 -7.04 -10.49
CA ARG A 210 -18.75 -7.63 -11.69
C ARG A 210 -19.19 -6.51 -12.64
N LEU A 211 -18.76 -6.59 -13.88
CA LEU A 211 -18.97 -5.57 -14.89
C LEU A 211 -20.03 -5.97 -15.89
N LYS A 212 -20.65 -5.00 -16.56
CA LYS A 212 -21.61 -5.19 -17.67
C LYS A 212 -21.06 -6.09 -18.79
N SER A 213 -19.72 -6.08 -19.00
CA SER A 213 -19.04 -6.96 -19.95
C SER A 213 -18.96 -8.43 -19.50
N GLY A 214 -19.41 -8.77 -18.29
CA GLY A 214 -19.23 -10.08 -17.67
C GLY A 214 -17.85 -10.29 -17.03
N ALA A 215 -16.91 -9.38 -17.19
CA ALA A 215 -15.61 -9.45 -16.53
C ALA A 215 -15.75 -9.21 -15.03
N VAL A 216 -14.85 -9.84 -14.25
CA VAL A 216 -14.75 -9.66 -12.81
C VAL A 216 -13.42 -9.00 -12.48
N ALA A 217 -13.47 -7.75 -12.03
CA ALA A 217 -12.29 -6.98 -11.65
C ALA A 217 -12.00 -7.16 -10.16
N PRO A 218 -10.80 -7.64 -9.77
CA PRO A 218 -10.42 -7.75 -8.36
C PRO A 218 -10.18 -6.35 -7.77
N VAL A 219 -10.59 -6.13 -6.52
CA VAL A 219 -10.30 -4.89 -5.80
C VAL A 219 -9.06 -5.08 -4.93
N SER A 220 -8.08 -4.21 -5.10
CA SER A 220 -6.87 -4.19 -4.26
C SER A 220 -7.23 -3.84 -2.82
N ARG A 221 -6.62 -4.54 -1.85
CA ARG A 221 -6.75 -4.18 -0.43
C ARG A 221 -6.36 -2.73 -0.15
N THR A 222 -5.37 -2.22 -0.87
CA THR A 222 -4.90 -0.84 -0.77
C THR A 222 -5.96 0.18 -1.15
N TYR A 223 -6.83 -0.16 -2.11
CA TYR A 223 -7.85 0.75 -2.66
C TYR A 223 -9.26 0.48 -2.11
N ALA A 224 -9.47 -0.68 -1.50
CA ALA A 224 -10.78 -1.12 -1.04
C ALA A 224 -11.49 -0.12 -0.13
N ARG A 225 -10.70 0.54 0.75
CA ARG A 225 -11.24 1.58 1.64
C ARG A 225 -11.74 2.80 0.87
N ALA A 226 -10.88 3.41 0.05
CA ALA A 226 -11.21 4.63 -0.69
C ALA A 226 -12.40 4.41 -1.62
N LEU A 227 -12.44 3.28 -2.34
CA LEU A 227 -13.55 2.91 -3.20
C LEU A 227 -14.88 2.74 -2.43
N ARG A 228 -14.83 2.22 -1.21
CA ARG A 228 -16.01 2.12 -0.35
C ARG A 228 -16.48 3.49 0.13
N GLU A 229 -15.56 4.35 0.57
CA GLU A 229 -15.86 5.73 0.99
C GLU A 229 -16.43 6.56 -0.18
N ALA A 230 -15.97 6.30 -1.40
CA ALA A 230 -16.49 6.89 -2.64
C ALA A 230 -17.79 6.23 -3.15
N GLY A 231 -18.36 5.26 -2.42
CA GLY A 231 -19.64 4.64 -2.74
C GLY A 231 -19.62 3.73 -3.97
N TRP A 232 -18.51 3.02 -4.21
CA TRP A 232 -18.42 2.04 -5.28
C TRP A 232 -19.11 0.72 -4.95
N TYR A 233 -19.27 0.42 -3.65
CA TYR A 233 -19.90 -0.79 -3.14
C TYR A 233 -20.20 -0.74 -1.63
#